data_9247ecd294977a11989aabb8681c9049
#
_entry.id   9247ecd294977a11989aabb8681c9049
#
_cell.length_a   1.000
_cell.length_b   1.000
_cell.length_c   1.000
_cell.angle_alpha   90.00
_cell.angle_beta   90.00
_cell.angle_gamma   90.00
#
_symmetry.space_group_name_H-M   'P 1'
#
loop_
_entity.id
_entity.type
_entity.pdbx_description
1 polymer ?
#
loop_
_entity_poly.entity_id
_entity_poly.type
_entity_poly.pdbx_seq_one_letter_code
_entity_poly.pdbx_strand_id
1 'polypeptide(L)'
;MTIEFGDGDAVDVPGVGPVISNEFAQVSVNFDTCGNSARLRLEDLRSGRVRFLDALELETLIWLSDERLTSLIDPSDGRWRGDA
;
A
#
# COMPACT_ATOMS: atom_id res chain seq x y z
N MET A 1 -17.16 11.57 -3.49
CA MET A 1 -16.89 10.97 -2.36
C MET A 1 -16.19 11.86 -1.40
N THR A 2 -16.37 11.68 -0.22
CA THR A 2 -15.78 12.51 0.72
C THR A 2 -14.61 11.88 1.32
N ILE A 3 -13.57 12.59 1.40
CA ILE A 3 -12.41 12.10 2.01
C ILE A 3 -12.45 12.43 3.44
N GLU A 4 -12.27 11.47 4.25
CA GLU A 4 -12.24 11.69 5.55
C GLU A 4 -10.93 11.92 6.04
N PHE A 5 -10.68 12.74 6.89
CA PHE A 5 -9.38 13.06 7.21
C PHE A 5 -8.99 12.75 8.59
N GLY A 6 -9.69 12.01 9.27
CA GLY A 6 -9.35 11.66 10.58
C GLY A 6 -8.00 11.09 10.66
N ASP A 7 -7.79 10.00 9.98
CA ASP A 7 -6.54 9.39 10.07
C ASP A 7 -6.02 8.97 8.79
N GLY A 8 -6.52 9.40 7.71
CA GLY A 8 -6.01 9.00 6.44
C GLY A 8 -6.18 10.08 5.42
N ASP A 9 -5.32 10.10 4.43
CA ASP A 9 -5.31 11.09 3.41
C ASP A 9 -4.99 10.46 2.09
N ALA A 10 -5.46 11.06 1.02
CA ALA A 10 -5.12 10.61 -0.32
C ALA A 10 -4.84 11.85 -1.15
N VAL A 11 -3.63 11.94 -1.67
CA VAL A 11 -3.23 13.07 -2.49
C VAL A 11 -2.48 12.59 -3.71
N ASP A 12 -2.43 13.42 -4.70
CA ASP A 12 -1.69 13.13 -5.91
C ASP A 12 -0.44 14.01 -5.90
N VAL A 13 0.71 13.40 -5.75
CA VAL A 13 1.96 14.13 -5.59
C VAL A 13 2.68 14.18 -6.93
N PRO A 14 2.98 15.36 -7.45
CA PRO A 14 3.68 15.45 -8.73
C PRO A 14 4.99 14.69 -8.70
N GLY A 15 5.20 13.90 -9.73
CA GLY A 15 6.41 13.10 -9.82
C GLY A 15 6.37 11.80 -9.07
N VAL A 16 5.41 11.63 -8.20
CA VAL A 16 5.26 10.42 -7.39
C VAL A 16 3.97 9.70 -7.74
N GLY A 17 2.90 10.45 -7.96
CA GLY A 17 1.60 9.88 -8.24
C GLY A 17 0.71 9.85 -7.01
N PRO A 18 -0.33 9.06 -7.04
CA PRO A 18 -1.25 8.99 -5.91
C PRO A 18 -0.58 8.43 -4.67
N VAL A 19 -0.85 9.05 -3.55
CA VAL A 19 -0.30 8.62 -2.27
C VAL A 19 -1.45 8.45 -1.28
N ILE A 20 -1.46 7.33 -0.61
CA ILE A 20 -2.41 7.06 0.46
C ILE A 20 -1.62 7.02 1.74
N SER A 21 -2.01 7.82 2.70
CA SER A 21 -1.23 7.92 3.93
C SER A 21 -2.11 8.06 5.16
N ASN A 22 -1.56 7.67 6.25
CA ASN A 22 -2.13 7.97 7.55
C ASN A 22 -0.95 8.14 8.50
N GLU A 23 -1.22 8.19 9.80
CA GLU A 23 -0.13 8.45 10.73
C GLU A 23 0.86 7.28 10.79
N PHE A 24 0.51 6.12 10.26
CA PHE A 24 1.37 4.95 10.36
C PHE A 24 2.08 4.60 9.07
N ALA A 25 1.60 5.05 7.93
CA ALA A 25 2.16 4.60 6.65
C ALA A 25 1.93 5.63 5.56
N GLN A 26 2.81 5.62 4.57
CA GLN A 26 2.65 6.42 3.37
C GLN A 26 3.02 5.55 2.18
N VAL A 27 2.09 5.37 1.28
CA VAL A 27 2.28 4.46 0.16
C VAL A 27 1.87 5.14 -1.13
N SER A 28 2.74 5.10 -2.13
CA SER A 28 2.36 5.56 -3.46
C SER A 28 1.82 4.36 -4.24
N VAL A 29 0.86 4.65 -5.11
CA VAL A 29 0.15 3.61 -5.87
C VAL A 29 0.17 4.01 -7.32
N ASN A 30 0.78 3.20 -8.16
CA ASN A 30 0.89 3.51 -9.58
C ASN A 30 0.68 2.26 -10.40
N PHE A 31 0.33 2.45 -11.66
CA PHE A 31 0.30 1.35 -12.59
C PHE A 31 1.69 1.16 -13.17
N ASP A 32 2.05 -0.08 -13.39
CA ASP A 32 3.29 -0.40 -14.09
C ASP A 32 2.91 -1.22 -15.31
N THR A 33 3.16 -0.66 -16.48
CA THR A 33 2.83 -1.34 -17.72
C THR A 33 4.06 -1.60 -18.57
N CYS A 34 5.22 -1.57 -17.95
CA CYS A 34 6.46 -1.76 -18.70
C CYS A 34 6.69 -3.18 -19.13
N GLY A 35 6.08 -4.14 -18.49
CA GLY A 35 6.28 -5.53 -18.84
C GLY A 35 5.21 -6.05 -19.77
N ASN A 36 5.09 -7.37 -19.84
CA ASN A 36 4.12 -8.00 -20.70
C ASN A 36 2.70 -7.89 -20.17
N SER A 37 2.53 -7.62 -18.91
CA SER A 37 1.21 -7.47 -18.34
C SER A 37 1.25 -6.35 -17.32
N ALA A 38 0.11 -5.74 -17.12
CA ALA A 38 0.00 -4.63 -16.20
C ALA A 38 0.07 -5.11 -14.77
N ARG A 39 0.71 -4.33 -13.93
CA ARG A 39 0.83 -4.62 -12.52
C ARG A 39 0.57 -3.34 -11.74
N LEU A 40 0.28 -3.50 -10.47
CA LEU A 40 0.20 -2.38 -9.58
C LEU A 40 1.55 -2.23 -8.89
N ARG A 41 2.07 -1.01 -8.86
CA ARG A 41 3.33 -0.73 -8.20
C ARG A 41 3.04 0.03 -6.92
N LEU A 42 3.44 -0.54 -5.81
CA LEU A 42 3.27 0.07 -4.51
C LEU A 42 4.64 0.40 -3.93
N GLU A 43 4.77 1.59 -3.42
CA GLU A 43 6.04 1.97 -2.80
C GLU A 43 5.79 2.53 -1.41
N ASP A 44 6.50 1.98 -0.44
CA ASP A 44 6.51 2.50 0.91
C ASP A 44 7.42 3.71 0.91
N LEU A 45 6.85 4.88 1.05
CA LEU A 45 7.64 6.11 0.92
C LEU A 45 8.57 6.34 2.09
N ARG A 46 8.38 5.64 3.18
CA ARG A 46 9.27 5.80 4.31
C ARG A 46 10.55 5.00 4.15
N SER A 47 10.45 3.83 3.55
CA SER A 47 11.60 2.97 3.41
C SER A 47 12.12 2.88 1.98
N GLY A 48 11.29 3.25 1.03
CA GLY A 48 11.65 3.08 -0.38
C GLY A 48 11.40 1.69 -0.91
N ARG A 49 10.82 0.82 -0.10
CA ARG A 49 10.58 -0.54 -0.57
C ARG A 49 9.44 -0.57 -1.55
N VAL A 50 9.60 -1.33 -2.61
CA VAL A 50 8.64 -1.39 -3.70
C VAL A 50 8.15 -2.82 -3.85
N ARG A 51 6.88 -2.97 -4.13
CA ARG A 51 6.29 -4.27 -4.45
C ARG A 51 5.39 -4.13 -5.66
N PHE A 52 5.46 -5.12 -6.53
CA PHE A 52 4.58 -5.19 -7.69
C PHE A 52 3.57 -6.30 -7.45
N LEU A 53 2.33 -6.02 -7.78
CA LEU A 53 1.25 -7.01 -7.63
C LEU A 53 0.53 -7.16 -8.96
N ASP A 54 0.39 -8.39 -9.41
CA ASP A 54 -0.36 -8.64 -10.64
C ASP A 54 -1.84 -8.85 -10.31
N ALA A 55 -2.62 -9.16 -11.32
CA ALA A 55 -4.07 -9.27 -11.15
C ALA A 55 -4.45 -10.37 -10.16
N LEU A 56 -3.76 -11.48 -10.21
CA LEU A 56 -4.08 -12.58 -9.32
C LEU A 56 -3.75 -12.22 -7.87
N GLU A 57 -2.63 -11.56 -7.67
CA GLU A 57 -2.26 -11.14 -6.33
C GLU A 57 -3.23 -10.11 -5.78
N LEU A 58 -3.68 -9.19 -6.64
CA LEU A 58 -4.67 -8.22 -6.21
C LEU A 58 -6.00 -8.87 -5.88
N GLU A 59 -6.41 -9.82 -6.69
CA GLU A 59 -7.65 -10.53 -6.41
C GLU A 59 -7.56 -11.25 -5.08
N THR A 60 -6.41 -11.83 -4.80
CA THR A 60 -6.21 -12.54 -3.54
C THR A 60 -6.40 -11.60 -2.35
N LEU A 61 -5.94 -10.37 -2.47
CA LEU A 61 -6.13 -9.40 -1.40
C LEU A 61 -7.60 -9.07 -1.18
N ILE A 62 -8.40 -9.08 -2.24
CA ILE A 62 -9.81 -8.79 -2.12
C ILE A 62 -10.51 -9.88 -1.30
N TRP A 63 -10.09 -11.12 -1.49
CA TRP A 63 -10.71 -12.24 -0.80
C TRP A 63 -10.11 -12.54 0.56
N LEU A 64 -9.05 -11.82 0.92
CA LEU A 64 -8.42 -12.03 2.21
C LEU A 64 -9.40 -11.62 3.31
N SER A 65 -9.51 -12.46 4.32
CA SER A 65 -10.44 -12.15 5.41
C SER A 65 -9.92 -10.99 6.25
N ASP A 66 -10.84 -10.30 6.90
CA ASP A 66 -10.44 -9.19 7.74
C ASP A 66 -9.54 -9.65 8.87
N GLU A 67 -9.77 -10.84 9.37
CA GLU A 67 -8.94 -11.36 10.44
C GLU A 67 -7.51 -11.58 10.00
N ARG A 68 -7.35 -12.12 8.79
CA ARG A 68 -6.03 -12.34 8.27
C ARG A 68 -5.32 -11.02 8.02
N LEU A 69 -6.03 -10.06 7.48
CA LEU A 69 -5.44 -8.77 7.22
C LEU A 69 -5.02 -8.09 8.51
N THR A 70 -5.88 -8.13 9.52
CA THR A 70 -5.55 -7.54 10.80
C THR A 70 -4.34 -8.21 11.42
N SER A 71 -4.24 -9.51 11.27
CA SER A 71 -3.10 -10.23 11.79
C SER A 71 -1.80 -9.79 11.13
N LEU A 72 -1.85 -9.49 9.84
CA LEU A 72 -0.65 -9.07 9.13
C LEU A 72 -0.16 -7.69 9.56
N ILE A 73 -1.04 -6.85 10.05
CA ILE A 73 -0.63 -5.52 10.47
C ILE A 73 -0.51 -5.40 11.97
N ASP A 74 -0.53 -6.53 12.67
CA ASP A 74 -0.41 -6.55 14.11
C ASP A 74 0.95 -5.99 14.51
N PRO A 75 1.02 -5.07 15.44
CA PRO A 75 2.30 -4.49 15.83
C PRO A 75 3.28 -5.49 16.43
N SER A 76 2.80 -6.61 16.88
CA SER A 76 3.73 -7.62 17.38
C SER A 76 4.49 -8.31 16.25
N ASP A 77 4.08 -8.12 15.03
CA ASP A 77 4.81 -8.60 13.89
C ASP A 77 6.08 -7.79 13.79
N GLY A 78 7.18 -8.40 13.53
CA GLY A 78 8.46 -7.74 13.55
C GLY A 78 8.58 -6.50 12.71
N ARG A 79 7.76 -6.37 11.69
CA ARG A 79 7.82 -5.26 10.79
C ARG A 79 7.61 -3.92 11.49
N TRP A 80 6.87 -3.92 12.59
CA TRP A 80 6.56 -2.69 13.27
C TRP A 80 7.49 -2.39 14.42
N ARG A 81 8.44 -3.29 14.69
CA ARG A 81 9.28 -3.16 15.79
C ARG A 81 10.46 -2.39 15.51
N GLY A 82 10.45 -1.57 14.86
CA GLY A 82 11.47 -0.77 14.62
C GLY A 82 12.50 -1.18 13.91
N ASP A 83 12.51 -1.98 13.53
CA ASP A 83 13.42 -2.21 12.81
C ASP A 83 13.23 -1.96 11.86
N ALA A 84 12.74 -1.61 11.78
CA ALA A 84 12.62 -1.35 10.81
C ALA A 84 12.91 -1.22 10.22
#